data_96330547e619992280904c2065c8e0c5
#
_entry.id   96330547e619992280904c2065c8e0c5
#
_cell.length_a   1.000
_cell.length_b   1.000
_cell.length_c   1.000
_cell.angle_alpha   90.00
_cell.angle_beta   90.00
_cell.angle_gamma   90.00
#
_symmetry.space_group_name_H-M   'P 1'
#
loop_
_entity.id
_entity.type
_entity.pdbx_description
1 polymer ?
#
loop_
_entity_poly.entity_id
_entity_poly.type
_entity_poly.pdbx_seq_one_letter_code
_entity_poly.pdbx_strand_id
1 'polypeptide(L)'
;MIGLSKIMIPEGFDKASPRPGLTMLVARGLDATELASRILTNPTVPPRYFGRTGLHAISLVGGDAVIRSYRHGGPFRLVTRGWFMARPPRPFAELAVTVAAKERGLATPDVLAALVSWGLGPWYRGWLVTRELAGAQDLWAWLRQD
;
A
#
# COMPACT_ATOMS: atom_id res chain seq x y z
N MET A 1 22.28 -12.22 9.79
CA MET A 1 21.52 -10.96 9.95
C MET A 1 21.80 -10.09 8.75
N ILE A 2 20.89 -10.05 7.81
CA ILE A 2 21.01 -9.16 6.66
C ILE A 2 20.51 -7.80 7.12
N GLY A 3 21.45 -6.83 7.24
CA GLY A 3 21.14 -5.48 7.69
C GLY A 3 19.97 -4.90 6.90
N LEU A 4 18.86 -4.69 7.58
CA LEU A 4 17.78 -3.85 7.08
C LEU A 4 18.40 -2.48 6.82
N SER A 5 18.62 -2.10 5.56
CA SER A 5 18.88 -0.72 5.20
C SER A 5 17.87 0.11 5.96
N LYS A 6 18.37 1.08 6.73
CA LYS A 6 17.58 1.88 7.70
C LYS A 6 16.32 2.38 7.01
N ILE A 7 15.18 1.71 7.29
CA ILE A 7 13.89 2.15 6.78
C ILE A 7 13.63 3.52 7.40
N MET A 8 13.54 4.54 6.57
CA MET A 8 13.20 5.88 7.02
C MET A 8 11.70 5.89 7.35
N ILE A 9 11.38 6.13 8.62
CA ILE A 9 10.01 6.25 9.10
C ILE A 9 9.64 7.72 9.08
N PRO A 10 8.71 8.16 8.23
CA PRO A 10 8.26 9.55 8.20
C PRO A 10 7.57 9.94 9.50
N GLU A 11 7.57 11.23 9.79
CA GLU A 11 6.80 11.77 10.91
C GLU A 11 5.30 11.41 10.77
N GLY A 12 4.66 11.11 11.89
CA GLY A 12 3.28 10.69 11.93
C GLY A 12 3.04 9.19 11.68
N PHE A 13 4.10 8.41 11.46
CA PHE A 13 4.02 6.96 11.27
C PHE A 13 4.77 6.20 12.35
N ASP A 14 4.27 5.02 12.67
CA ASP A 14 4.92 4.07 13.55
C ASP A 14 5.22 2.76 12.81
N LYS A 15 6.32 2.12 13.18
CA LYS A 15 6.67 0.79 12.68
C LYS A 15 6.03 -0.26 13.58
N ALA A 16 5.30 -1.19 12.99
CA ALA A 16 4.66 -2.30 13.68
C ALA A 16 5.00 -3.64 13.03
N SER A 17 4.91 -4.70 13.81
CA SER A 17 5.02 -6.09 13.34
C SER A 17 3.79 -6.85 13.83
N PRO A 18 2.64 -6.73 13.14
CA PRO A 18 1.38 -7.28 13.62
C PRO A 18 1.37 -8.80 13.73
N ARG A 19 2.21 -9.47 12.95
CA ARG A 19 2.44 -10.94 12.99
C ARG A 19 3.88 -11.26 12.61
N PRO A 20 4.41 -12.44 12.96
CA PRO A 20 5.70 -12.90 12.46
C PRO A 20 5.76 -12.84 10.92
N GLY A 21 6.86 -12.32 10.37
CA GLY A 21 7.03 -12.16 8.93
C GLY A 21 6.33 -10.95 8.32
N LEU A 22 5.61 -10.15 9.09
CA LEU A 22 5.00 -8.89 8.63
C LEU A 22 5.76 -7.69 9.20
N THR A 23 5.97 -6.69 8.35
CA THR A 23 6.47 -5.37 8.77
C THR A 23 5.54 -4.32 8.20
N MET A 24 5.11 -3.37 9.01
CA MET A 24 4.16 -2.35 8.63
C MET A 24 4.65 -0.97 9.09
N LEU A 25 4.47 0.03 8.24
CA LEU A 25 4.45 1.43 8.63
C LEU A 25 3.00 1.88 8.63
N VAL A 26 2.51 2.39 9.74
CA VAL A 26 1.10 2.74 9.92
C VAL A 26 0.98 4.13 10.50
N ALA A 27 0.03 4.91 9.99
CA ALA A 27 -0.28 6.24 10.52
C ALA A 27 -0.73 6.14 11.98
N ARG A 28 -0.25 7.05 12.82
CA ARG A 28 -0.64 7.11 14.23
C ARG A 28 -2.15 7.19 14.39
N GLY A 29 -2.67 6.44 15.35
CA GLY A 29 -4.11 6.35 15.62
C GLY A 29 -4.85 5.22 14.89
N LEU A 30 -4.18 4.50 13.99
CA LEU A 30 -4.73 3.30 13.34
C LEU A 30 -4.20 2.03 14.02
N ASP A 31 -5.07 1.03 14.18
CA ASP A 31 -4.69 -0.29 14.68
C ASP A 31 -4.00 -1.10 13.59
N ALA A 32 -2.71 -1.36 13.79
CA ALA A 32 -1.87 -2.09 12.84
C ALA A 32 -2.34 -3.55 12.66
N THR A 33 -2.82 -4.19 13.72
CA THR A 33 -3.24 -5.60 13.68
C THR A 33 -4.54 -5.76 12.91
N GLU A 34 -5.51 -4.90 13.20
CA GLU A 34 -6.77 -4.87 12.48
C GLU A 34 -6.55 -4.55 11.00
N LEU A 35 -5.76 -3.53 10.70
CA LEU A 35 -5.51 -3.11 9.33
C LEU A 35 -4.75 -4.19 8.54
N ALA A 36 -3.75 -4.84 9.12
CA ALA A 36 -3.04 -5.95 8.49
C ALA A 36 -3.98 -7.13 8.21
N SER A 37 -4.89 -7.44 9.13
CA SER A 37 -5.90 -8.48 8.92
C SER A 37 -6.79 -8.16 7.73
N ARG A 38 -7.29 -6.94 7.62
CA ARG A 38 -8.11 -6.49 6.48
C ARG A 38 -7.37 -6.52 5.15
N ILE A 39 -6.09 -6.14 5.14
CA ILE A 39 -5.26 -6.18 3.93
C ILE A 39 -5.05 -7.61 3.42
N LEU A 40 -4.80 -8.55 4.34
CA LEU A 40 -4.46 -9.93 4.01
C LEU A 40 -5.70 -10.81 3.75
N THR A 41 -6.83 -10.49 4.36
CA THR A 41 -8.10 -11.12 4.06
C THR A 41 -8.63 -10.47 2.79
N ASN A 42 -8.70 -11.23 1.69
CA ASN A 42 -9.27 -10.72 0.43
C ASN A 42 -10.62 -10.09 0.70
N PRO A 43 -10.75 -8.75 0.53
CA PRO A 43 -12.05 -8.12 0.69
C PRO A 43 -13.00 -8.69 -0.38
N THR A 44 -14.14 -9.20 0.04
CA THR A 44 -15.22 -9.70 -0.82
C THR A 44 -15.93 -8.58 -1.59
N VAL A 45 -15.51 -7.34 -1.39
CA VAL A 45 -16.06 -6.19 -2.10
C VAL A 45 -15.44 -6.11 -3.49
N PRO A 46 -16.23 -6.13 -4.57
CA PRO A 46 -15.70 -5.97 -5.92
C PRO A 46 -14.96 -4.62 -6.05
N PRO A 47 -13.87 -4.58 -6.84
CA PRO A 47 -13.11 -3.35 -7.02
C PRO A 47 -14.03 -2.27 -7.62
N ARG A 48 -14.14 -1.12 -6.95
CA ARG A 48 -14.90 0.05 -7.44
C ARG A 48 -14.23 0.70 -8.66
N TYR A 49 -13.00 0.35 -8.94
CA TYR A 49 -12.19 0.99 -9.97
C TYR A 49 -11.90 0.03 -11.11
N PHE A 50 -12.35 0.40 -12.30
CA PHE A 50 -11.97 -0.26 -13.55
C PHE A 50 -10.53 0.10 -13.90
N GLY A 51 -9.67 -0.89 -14.11
CA GLY A 51 -8.32 -0.65 -14.55
C GLY A 51 -7.34 -1.74 -14.12
N ARG A 52 -6.42 -1.44 -13.22
CA ARG A 52 -5.40 -2.41 -12.80
C ARG A 52 -5.92 -3.33 -11.70
N THR A 53 -5.81 -4.64 -11.94
CA THR A 53 -6.07 -5.67 -10.93
C THR A 53 -5.24 -5.43 -9.67
N GLY A 54 -5.87 -5.38 -8.49
CA GLY A 54 -5.19 -5.24 -7.20
C GLY A 54 -5.57 -4.03 -6.37
N LEU A 55 -6.60 -3.28 -6.76
CA LEU A 55 -7.18 -2.19 -5.96
C LEU A 55 -8.43 -2.69 -5.23
N HIS A 56 -8.46 -2.55 -3.92
CA HIS A 56 -9.61 -2.92 -3.08
C HIS A 56 -9.98 -1.74 -2.18
N ALA A 57 -11.26 -1.41 -2.10
CA ALA A 57 -11.77 -0.41 -1.18
C ALA A 57 -12.10 -1.06 0.17
N ILE A 58 -11.77 -0.37 1.26
CA ILE A 58 -12.16 -0.74 2.62
C ILE A 58 -12.68 0.49 3.36
N SER A 59 -13.66 0.28 4.24
CA SER A 59 -14.12 1.35 5.13
C SER A 59 -13.32 1.34 6.42
N LEU A 60 -12.77 2.49 6.78
CA LEU A 60 -12.04 2.73 8.02
C LEU A 60 -12.70 3.86 8.80
N VAL A 61 -12.37 3.96 10.09
CA VAL A 61 -12.74 5.12 10.89
C VAL A 61 -12.15 6.38 10.24
N GLY A 62 -13.00 7.37 9.96
CA GLY A 62 -12.61 8.62 9.30
C GLY A 62 -12.69 8.61 7.77
N GLY A 63 -13.23 7.56 7.15
CA GLY A 63 -13.51 7.50 5.72
C GLY A 63 -12.98 6.25 5.03
N ASP A 64 -13.33 6.10 3.78
CA ASP A 64 -12.92 4.96 2.98
C ASP A 64 -11.44 5.04 2.57
N ALA A 65 -10.83 3.89 2.40
CA ALA A 65 -9.45 3.73 1.98
C ALA A 65 -9.33 2.73 0.84
N VAL A 66 -8.27 2.86 0.08
CA VAL A 66 -7.94 1.97 -1.04
C VAL A 66 -6.67 1.21 -0.71
N ILE A 67 -6.74 -0.11 -0.79
CA ILE A 67 -5.61 -1.01 -0.68
C ILE A 67 -5.10 -1.32 -2.08
N ARG A 68 -3.85 -1.05 -2.34
CA ARG A 68 -3.16 -1.41 -3.57
C ARG A 68 -2.11 -2.48 -3.30
N SER A 69 -2.27 -3.66 -3.90
CA SER A 69 -1.23 -4.69 -3.90
C SER A 69 -0.22 -4.44 -5.00
N TYR A 70 1.07 -4.59 -4.68
CA TYR A 70 2.14 -4.50 -5.67
C TYR A 70 2.20 -5.78 -6.49
N ARG A 71 2.20 -5.63 -7.81
CA ARG A 71 2.32 -6.75 -8.77
C ARG A 71 3.26 -6.35 -9.89
N HIS A 72 4.02 -7.30 -10.39
CA HIS A 72 4.79 -7.09 -11.61
C HIS A 72 3.85 -6.99 -12.81
N GLY A 73 4.17 -6.08 -13.75
CA GLY A 73 3.52 -6.02 -15.06
C GLY A 73 4.20 -6.98 -16.05
N GLY A 74 3.50 -7.28 -17.15
CA GLY A 74 4.04 -8.07 -18.25
C GLY A 74 4.22 -9.57 -17.94
N PRO A 75 5.04 -10.29 -18.75
CA PRO A 75 5.22 -11.73 -18.62
C PRO A 75 5.85 -12.16 -17.29
N PHE A 76 6.63 -11.30 -16.64
CA PHE A 76 7.22 -11.55 -15.32
C PHE A 76 6.17 -11.82 -14.23
N ARG A 77 4.93 -11.36 -14.41
CA ARG A 77 3.83 -11.64 -13.50
C ARG A 77 3.57 -13.13 -13.27
N LEU A 78 3.77 -13.94 -14.30
CA LEU A 78 3.56 -15.39 -14.23
C LEU A 78 4.66 -16.10 -13.43
N VAL A 79 5.89 -15.59 -13.49
CA VAL A 79 7.06 -16.18 -12.84
C VAL A 79 7.17 -15.74 -11.38
N THR A 80 7.05 -14.44 -11.12
CA THR A 80 7.31 -13.87 -9.79
C THR A 80 6.10 -13.91 -8.85
N ARG A 81 4.89 -14.15 -9.37
CA ARG A 81 3.64 -14.21 -8.58
C ARG A 81 3.47 -13.06 -7.59
N GLY A 82 3.99 -11.86 -7.90
CA GLY A 82 3.91 -10.69 -7.04
C GLY A 82 4.98 -10.62 -5.93
N TRP A 83 6.03 -11.42 -6.02
CA TRP A 83 7.17 -11.33 -5.11
C TRP A 83 8.23 -10.35 -5.62
N PHE A 84 8.81 -9.58 -4.71
CA PHE A 84 9.80 -8.54 -4.98
C PHE A 84 11.06 -8.74 -4.14
N MET A 85 12.19 -8.17 -4.59
CA MET A 85 13.49 -8.20 -3.89
C MET A 85 14.06 -6.79 -3.65
N ALA A 86 13.39 -5.73 -4.10
CA ALA A 86 13.93 -4.36 -4.01
C ALA A 86 14.16 -3.93 -2.55
N ARG A 87 15.23 -3.19 -2.30
CA ARG A 87 15.55 -2.58 -1.01
C ARG A 87 15.82 -1.08 -1.17
N PRO A 88 15.20 -0.22 -0.35
CA PRO A 88 14.16 -0.55 0.60
C PRO A 88 12.92 -1.14 -0.09
N PRO A 89 12.03 -1.85 0.65
CA PRO A 89 10.79 -2.35 0.05
C PRO A 89 9.97 -1.24 -0.59
N ARG A 90 9.47 -1.50 -1.80
CA ARG A 90 8.73 -0.50 -2.59
C ARG A 90 7.58 0.20 -1.84
N PRO A 91 6.73 -0.51 -1.07
CA PRO A 91 5.67 0.16 -0.31
C PRO A 91 6.20 1.20 0.68
N PHE A 92 7.32 0.92 1.34
CA PHE A 92 7.92 1.85 2.30
C PHE A 92 8.58 3.04 1.61
N ALA A 93 9.26 2.80 0.49
CA ALA A 93 9.86 3.87 -0.31
C ALA A 93 8.77 4.80 -0.86
N GLU A 94 7.68 4.26 -1.39
CA GLU A 94 6.57 5.03 -1.93
C GLU A 94 5.83 5.82 -0.84
N LEU A 95 5.61 5.22 0.34
CA LEU A 95 5.06 5.93 1.49
C LEU A 95 5.91 7.15 1.84
N ALA A 96 7.23 6.97 2.00
CA ALA A 96 8.14 8.05 2.36
C ALA A 96 8.15 9.18 1.32
N VAL A 97 8.20 8.83 0.03
CA VAL A 97 8.17 9.81 -1.07
C VAL A 97 6.83 10.56 -1.12
N THR A 98 5.71 9.86 -0.93
CA THR A 98 4.38 10.48 -0.96
C THR A 98 4.19 11.43 0.21
N VAL A 99 4.63 11.06 1.41
CA VAL A 99 4.59 11.95 2.58
C VAL A 99 5.46 13.20 2.34
N ALA A 100 6.69 13.02 1.87
CA ALA A 100 7.59 14.15 1.58
C ALA A 100 7.04 15.06 0.46
N ALA A 101 6.37 14.51 -0.54
CA ALA A 101 5.73 15.29 -1.59
C ALA A 101 4.58 16.14 -1.03
N LYS A 102 3.76 15.56 -0.15
CA LYS A 102 2.67 16.28 0.52
C LYS A 102 3.18 17.43 1.39
N GLU A 103 4.24 17.20 2.16
CA GLU A 103 4.89 18.23 2.98
C GLU A 103 5.41 19.42 2.15
N ARG A 104 5.74 19.18 0.87
CA ARG A 104 6.13 20.21 -0.10
C ARG A 104 4.95 20.84 -0.84
N GLY A 105 3.72 20.57 -0.43
CA GLY A 105 2.52 21.17 -0.98
C GLY A 105 1.99 20.51 -2.27
N LEU A 106 2.51 19.33 -2.65
CA LEU A 106 1.97 18.58 -3.77
C LEU A 106 0.65 17.89 -3.38
N ALA A 107 -0.33 17.95 -4.25
CA ALA A 107 -1.61 17.26 -4.07
C ALA A 107 -1.40 15.76 -4.22
N THR A 108 -1.32 15.04 -3.10
CA THR A 108 -1.17 13.58 -3.05
C THR A 108 -2.24 13.00 -2.14
N PRO A 109 -2.71 11.76 -2.38
CA PRO A 109 -3.57 11.07 -1.43
C PRO A 109 -2.89 10.90 -0.09
N ASP A 110 -3.66 10.91 1.00
CA ASP A 110 -3.16 10.57 2.32
C ASP A 110 -2.78 9.10 2.38
N VAL A 111 -1.50 8.81 2.61
CA VAL A 111 -1.06 7.44 2.87
C VAL A 111 -1.39 7.08 4.31
N LEU A 112 -2.03 5.94 4.52
CA LEU A 112 -2.43 5.44 5.83
C LEU A 112 -1.50 4.36 6.34
N ALA A 113 -1.03 3.51 5.45
CA ALA A 113 -0.13 2.42 5.81
C ALA A 113 0.62 1.84 4.60
N ALA A 114 1.74 1.21 4.89
CA ALA A 114 2.44 0.33 3.97
C ALA A 114 2.74 -0.99 4.69
N LEU A 115 2.42 -2.11 4.06
CA LEU A 115 2.61 -3.45 4.61
C LEU A 115 3.55 -4.25 3.72
N VAL A 116 4.46 -4.98 4.34
CA VAL A 116 5.36 -5.94 3.70
C VAL A 116 5.23 -7.29 4.39
N SER A 117 4.96 -8.32 3.61
CA SER A 117 4.99 -9.72 4.04
C SER A 117 6.25 -10.37 3.48
N TRP A 118 7.15 -10.75 4.39
CA TRP A 118 8.41 -11.38 4.04
C TRP A 118 8.22 -12.86 3.75
N GLY A 119 8.83 -13.33 2.67
CA GLY A 119 8.94 -14.74 2.32
C GLY A 119 10.30 -15.32 2.70
N LEU A 120 10.75 -16.30 1.95
CA LEU A 120 12.07 -16.87 2.12
C LEU A 120 13.15 -15.90 1.61
N GLY A 121 14.16 -15.62 2.44
CA GLY A 121 15.27 -14.74 2.11
C GLY A 121 14.83 -13.28 1.84
N PRO A 122 15.29 -12.66 0.73
CA PRO A 122 15.02 -11.25 0.45
C PRO A 122 13.66 -11.00 -0.22
N TRP A 123 12.87 -12.03 -0.47
CA TRP A 123 11.60 -11.93 -1.17
C TRP A 123 10.49 -11.40 -0.28
N TYR A 124 9.66 -10.51 -0.83
CA TYR A 124 8.50 -9.97 -0.13
C TYR A 124 7.31 -9.71 -1.07
N ARG A 125 6.12 -9.63 -0.48
CA ARG A 125 4.91 -9.04 -1.07
C ARG A 125 4.60 -7.74 -0.37
N GLY A 126 3.99 -6.79 -1.07
CA GLY A 126 3.75 -5.47 -0.52
C GLY A 126 2.39 -4.90 -0.86
N TRP A 127 1.89 -4.05 0.03
CA TRP A 127 0.65 -3.31 -0.10
C TRP A 127 0.84 -1.88 0.37
N LEU A 128 0.11 -0.97 -0.26
CA LEU A 128 0.00 0.43 0.16
C LEU A 128 -1.48 0.75 0.38
N VAL A 129 -1.77 1.43 1.47
CA VAL A 129 -3.12 1.88 1.83
C VAL A 129 -3.16 3.39 1.79
N THR A 130 -4.06 3.93 0.99
CA THR A 130 -4.27 5.38 0.87
C THR A 130 -5.72 5.73 1.17
N ARG A 131 -5.96 6.96 1.65
CA ARG A 131 -7.33 7.47 1.78
C ARG A 131 -7.98 7.57 0.40
N GLU A 132 -9.23 7.17 0.29
CA GLU A 132 -9.99 7.36 -0.93
C GLU A 132 -10.28 8.86 -1.12
N LEU A 133 -10.05 9.35 -2.32
CA LEU A 133 -10.42 10.71 -2.70
C LEU A 133 -11.89 10.70 -3.13
N ALA A 134 -12.76 11.25 -2.30
CA ALA A 134 -14.19 11.38 -2.61
C ALA A 134 -14.37 12.19 -3.92
N GLY A 135 -15.14 11.64 -4.86
CA GLY A 135 -15.41 12.30 -6.16
C GLY A 135 -14.28 12.19 -7.19
N ALA A 136 -13.19 11.48 -6.88
CA ALA A 136 -12.17 11.20 -7.89
C ALA A 136 -12.76 10.26 -8.96
N GLN A 137 -12.67 10.67 -10.21
CA GLN A 137 -13.05 9.86 -11.37
C GLN A 137 -11.78 9.30 -12.01
N ASP A 138 -11.89 8.09 -12.55
CA ASP A 138 -10.87 7.55 -13.42
C ASP A 138 -10.78 8.42 -14.69
N LEU A 139 -9.56 8.77 -15.10
CA LEU A 139 -9.32 9.55 -16.31
C LEU A 139 -10.00 8.94 -17.54
N TRP A 140 -10.04 7.64 -17.66
CA TRP A 140 -10.72 6.94 -18.76
C TRP A 140 -12.24 7.06 -18.69
N ALA A 141 -12.82 7.06 -17.49
CA ALA A 141 -14.24 7.29 -17.28
C ALA A 141 -14.60 8.75 -17.64
N TRP A 142 -13.74 9.70 -17.27
CA TRP A 142 -13.90 11.11 -17.60
C TRP A 142 -13.81 11.35 -19.12
N LEU A 143 -12.81 10.78 -19.79
CA LEU A 143 -12.64 10.93 -21.26
C LEU A 143 -13.75 10.26 -22.10
N ARG A 144 -14.57 9.39 -21.52
CA ARG A 144 -15.70 8.74 -22.21
C ARG A 144 -17.03 9.45 -22.02
N GLN A 145 -17.05 10.57 -21.28
CA GLN A 145 -18.27 11.33 -21.01
C GLN A 145 -18.56 12.41 -22.10
N ASP A 146 -17.70 12.53 -23.14
CA ASP A 146 -17.94 13.38 -24.32
C ASP A 146 -18.61 12.60 -25.45
#